data_05d4077e07119bdda7ad4576f798658e
#
_entry.id   05d4077e07119bdda7ad4576f798658e
#
_cell.length_a   1.000
_cell.length_b   1.000
_cell.length_c   1.000
_cell.angle_alpha   90.00
_cell.angle_beta   90.00
_cell.angle_gamma   90.00
#
_symmetry.space_group_name_H-M   'P 1'
#
loop_
_entity.id
_entity.type
_entity.pdbx_description
1 polymer ?
#
loop_
_entity_poly.entity_id
_entity_poly.type
_entity_poly.pdbx_seq_one_letter_code
_entity_poly.pdbx_strand_id
1 'polypeptide(L)'
;MNRPLSASLVLLLAALAPALSGCAGDAQSKPSAQADKPKAEAVAVATAAVAQGDISASYAGTATLEAEHEARVVAELGGVVLSLAVEEGQAVKKGQVLARLDGDRAQLQLRQAEAELQRLMHNDARNESLYQRQLIARNAYEQNKSDLAARRAEVEMARLTLSKSAVIAPFDGVVTRRWVKQGQLLKPHDAVFDLADFSDLKARLRVPEQASVALRAGQAVDLAVDALPDRRFEAAVARVSPVVDAGSGTVEIVVAVDNRAGALRPGMFSRLA
;
A
#
# COMPACT_ATOMS: atom_id res chain seq x y z
N MET A 1 3.19 -43.84 -26.73
CA MET A 1 3.99 -45.02 -27.10
C MET A 1 4.08 -45.94 -25.91
N ASN A 2 3.54 -47.11 -26.10
CA ASN A 2 3.78 -48.36 -25.39
C ASN A 2 3.30 -48.54 -23.96
N ARG A 3 2.17 -49.15 -23.92
CA ARG A 3 1.70 -50.32 -23.15
C ARG A 3 2.75 -51.48 -23.15
N PRO A 4 2.54 -52.68 -22.53
CA PRO A 4 1.44 -53.19 -21.70
C PRO A 4 1.81 -54.34 -20.71
N LEU A 5 0.77 -54.92 -20.07
CA LEU A 5 0.47 -56.34 -19.77
C LEU A 5 1.39 -57.07 -18.79
N SER A 6 0.94 -57.95 -17.95
CA SER A 6 -0.06 -59.03 -17.98
C SER A 6 -0.11 -59.65 -16.58
N ALA A 7 -1.22 -59.95 -15.97
CA ALA A 7 -2.04 -61.14 -16.21
C ALA A 7 -1.49 -62.43 -15.63
N SER A 8 -2.34 -63.00 -14.79
CA SER A 8 -2.70 -64.42 -14.72
C SER A 8 -1.85 -65.39 -13.91
N LEU A 9 -2.51 -66.11 -13.04
CA LEU A 9 -2.76 -67.55 -13.13
C LEU A 9 -3.06 -68.08 -11.71
N VAL A 10 -4.24 -68.36 -11.26
CA VAL A 10 -5.11 -69.52 -11.54
C VAL A 10 -4.57 -70.82 -10.97
N LEU A 11 -5.39 -71.36 -10.10
CA LEU A 11 -5.89 -72.74 -10.00
C LEU A 11 -5.11 -73.78 -9.21
N LEU A 12 -5.85 -74.48 -8.51
CA LEU A 12 -6.09 -75.93 -8.37
C LEU A 12 -5.75 -76.46 -6.97
N LEU A 13 -6.55 -77.08 -6.36
CA LEU A 13 -7.41 -78.30 -6.37
C LEU A 13 -7.21 -79.06 -5.08
N ALA A 14 -8.29 -79.29 -4.44
CA ALA A 14 -9.02 -80.54 -4.28
C ALA A 14 -8.63 -81.41 -3.08
N ALA A 15 -9.58 -81.50 -2.18
CA ALA A 15 -10.26 -82.73 -1.80
C ALA A 15 -9.42 -83.85 -1.18
N LEU A 16 -9.78 -84.16 0.07
CA LEU A 16 -10.08 -85.57 0.40
C LEU A 16 -10.71 -85.71 1.79
N ALA A 17 -11.97 -86.13 1.85
CA ALA A 17 -12.56 -86.83 2.98
C ALA A 17 -12.22 -88.33 2.80
N PRO A 18 -12.26 -89.22 3.78
CA PRO A 18 -13.51 -89.67 4.36
C PRO A 18 -13.43 -90.11 5.85
N ALA A 19 -14.52 -90.01 6.54
CA ALA A 19 -15.39 -91.01 7.04
C ALA A 19 -14.86 -92.07 8.07
N LEU A 20 -15.60 -92.23 9.07
CA LEU A 20 -16.23 -93.38 9.68
C LEU A 20 -16.12 -93.41 11.18
N SER A 21 -17.32 -93.28 11.75
CA SER A 21 -18.07 -94.23 12.61
C SER A 21 -17.54 -94.60 13.97
N GLY A 22 -18.38 -94.30 14.90
CA GLY A 22 -18.87 -95.29 15.71
C GLY A 22 -18.80 -95.12 17.23
N CYS A 23 -19.87 -95.21 17.79
CA CYS A 23 -20.25 -95.82 19.07
C CYS A 23 -20.89 -94.91 20.11
N ALA A 24 -22.10 -95.27 20.31
CA ALA A 24 -23.02 -94.88 21.40
C ALA A 24 -22.44 -95.19 22.76
N GLY A 25 -22.68 -94.34 23.70
CA GLY A 25 -22.48 -94.55 25.10
C GLY A 25 -23.35 -93.60 25.91
N ASP A 26 -24.45 -94.05 26.35
CA ASP A 26 -25.29 -93.38 27.33
C ASP A 26 -24.53 -93.08 28.60
N ALA A 27 -24.49 -91.83 28.99
CA ALA A 27 -24.14 -91.46 30.34
C ALA A 27 -24.92 -90.18 30.74
N GLN A 28 -25.85 -90.44 31.70
CA GLN A 28 -26.63 -89.44 32.39
C GLN A 28 -25.80 -88.25 32.86
N SER A 29 -26.01 -87.12 32.29
CA SER A 29 -25.47 -85.87 32.74
C SER A 29 -26.33 -85.21 33.79
N LYS A 30 -25.82 -85.06 35.00
CA LYS A 30 -26.37 -84.17 36.04
C LYS A 30 -26.40 -82.73 35.50
N PRO A 31 -27.33 -81.91 35.92
CA PRO A 31 -27.38 -80.56 35.53
C PRO A 31 -26.20 -79.78 36.14
N SER A 32 -25.27 -79.30 35.31
CA SER A 32 -24.21 -78.38 35.69
C SER A 32 -24.83 -77.04 35.99
N ALA A 33 -24.63 -76.56 37.18
CA ALA A 33 -24.97 -75.21 37.59
C ALA A 33 -24.30 -74.22 36.63
N GLN A 34 -25.13 -73.44 35.95
CA GLN A 34 -24.69 -72.27 35.15
C GLN A 34 -24.05 -71.28 36.10
N ALA A 35 -22.77 -71.18 36.05
CA ALA A 35 -22.05 -70.07 36.68
C ALA A 35 -22.56 -68.77 36.07
N ASP A 36 -23.22 -67.99 36.86
CA ASP A 36 -23.68 -66.66 36.59
C ASP A 36 -22.42 -65.80 36.25
N LYS A 37 -22.26 -65.45 34.96
CA LYS A 37 -21.28 -64.55 34.57
C LYS A 37 -21.58 -63.21 35.23
N PRO A 38 -20.67 -62.56 35.94
CA PRO A 38 -20.94 -61.27 36.54
C PRO A 38 -21.33 -60.28 35.39
N LYS A 39 -22.58 -59.80 35.50
CA LYS A 39 -23.10 -58.78 34.62
C LYS A 39 -22.20 -57.58 34.78
N ALA A 40 -21.46 -57.24 33.70
CA ALA A 40 -20.59 -56.08 33.72
C ALA A 40 -21.44 -54.85 34.09
N GLU A 41 -21.07 -54.26 35.20
CA GLU A 41 -21.73 -53.04 35.68
C GLU A 41 -21.53 -51.95 34.63
N ALA A 42 -22.62 -51.42 34.07
CA ALA A 42 -22.56 -50.40 33.07
C ALA A 42 -22.01 -49.09 33.69
N VAL A 43 -20.86 -48.69 33.26
CA VAL A 43 -20.28 -47.40 33.66
C VAL A 43 -21.06 -46.30 32.95
N ALA A 44 -21.68 -45.41 33.74
CA ALA A 44 -22.38 -44.26 33.20
C ALA A 44 -21.36 -43.29 32.56
N VAL A 45 -21.44 -43.13 31.25
CA VAL A 45 -20.66 -42.17 30.51
C VAL A 45 -21.56 -41.02 30.06
N ALA A 46 -21.12 -39.81 30.29
CA ALA A 46 -21.80 -38.65 29.74
C ALA A 46 -21.51 -38.57 28.26
N THR A 47 -22.53 -38.56 27.42
CA THR A 47 -22.41 -38.35 25.98
C THR A 47 -22.94 -36.97 25.64
N ALA A 48 -22.21 -36.23 24.80
CA ALA A 48 -22.70 -35.01 24.20
C ALA A 48 -22.96 -35.23 22.70
N ALA A 49 -24.02 -34.62 22.21
CA ALA A 49 -24.28 -34.63 20.77
C ALA A 49 -23.18 -33.90 20.02
N VAL A 50 -22.63 -34.50 18.97
CA VAL A 50 -21.68 -33.85 18.09
C VAL A 50 -22.46 -32.86 17.21
N ALA A 51 -22.13 -31.59 17.31
CA ALA A 51 -22.63 -30.56 16.40
C ALA A 51 -21.56 -30.26 15.37
N GLN A 52 -21.96 -30.20 14.10
CA GLN A 52 -21.13 -29.75 13.03
C GLN A 52 -21.35 -28.23 12.87
N GLY A 53 -20.29 -27.45 12.91
CA GLY A 53 -20.33 -25.99 12.72
C GLY A 53 -19.13 -25.54 11.92
N ASP A 54 -19.23 -24.37 11.31
CA ASP A 54 -18.15 -23.77 10.62
C ASP A 54 -17.09 -23.25 11.62
N ILE A 55 -15.85 -23.56 11.37
CA ILE A 55 -14.70 -23.04 12.12
C ILE A 55 -14.01 -22.02 11.23
N SER A 56 -14.02 -20.76 11.67
CA SER A 56 -13.21 -19.72 11.05
C SER A 56 -11.86 -19.62 11.75
N ALA A 57 -10.77 -19.61 10.98
CA ALA A 57 -9.47 -19.26 11.48
C ALA A 57 -9.26 -17.75 11.27
N SER A 58 -9.00 -17.02 12.35
CA SER A 58 -8.62 -15.62 12.28
C SER A 58 -7.15 -15.45 12.66
N TYR A 59 -6.49 -14.51 12.02
CA TYR A 59 -5.14 -14.11 12.38
C TYR A 59 -5.19 -12.68 12.93
N ALA A 60 -4.81 -12.53 14.19
CA ALA A 60 -4.72 -11.22 14.83
C ALA A 60 -3.27 -10.73 14.86
N GLY A 61 -3.07 -9.48 14.55
CA GLY A 61 -1.76 -8.85 14.59
C GLY A 61 -1.86 -7.37 14.95
N THR A 62 -0.72 -6.76 15.22
CA THR A 62 -0.62 -5.33 15.51
C THR A 62 0.13 -4.62 14.40
N ALA A 63 -0.31 -3.41 14.08
CA ALA A 63 0.35 -2.54 13.12
C ALA A 63 0.21 -1.08 13.55
N THR A 64 1.12 -0.24 13.05
CA THR A 64 1.00 1.21 13.17
C THR A 64 0.30 1.74 11.94
N LEU A 65 -0.63 2.68 12.14
CA LEU A 65 -1.28 3.39 11.04
C LEU A 65 -0.28 4.37 10.40
N GLU A 66 -0.16 4.31 9.10
CA GLU A 66 0.65 5.22 8.28
C GLU A 66 -0.27 5.97 7.32
N ALA A 67 0.09 7.21 6.97
CA ALA A 67 -0.59 7.90 5.89
C ALA A 67 -0.28 7.23 4.54
N GLU A 68 -1.29 7.15 3.65
CA GLU A 68 -1.06 6.63 2.28
C GLU A 68 -0.12 7.56 1.50
N HIS A 69 -0.33 8.86 1.64
CA HIS A 69 0.48 9.90 1.03
C HIS A 69 1.19 10.72 2.09
N GLU A 70 2.51 10.64 2.09
CA GLU A 70 3.38 11.45 2.93
C GLU A 70 4.50 12.02 2.06
N ALA A 71 4.80 13.30 2.23
CA ALA A 71 5.89 13.95 1.51
C ALA A 71 6.62 14.96 2.39
N ARG A 72 7.94 14.94 2.22
CA ARG A 72 8.79 16.03 2.70
C ARG A 72 8.89 17.08 1.62
N VAL A 73 8.29 18.24 1.86
CA VAL A 73 8.37 19.40 0.98
C VAL A 73 9.69 20.10 1.24
N VAL A 74 10.46 20.26 0.16
CA VAL A 74 11.79 20.87 0.20
C VAL A 74 11.81 22.21 -0.55
N ALA A 75 12.76 23.07 -0.23
CA ALA A 75 13.00 24.29 -0.96
C ALA A 75 13.62 23.94 -2.33
N GLU A 76 12.99 24.34 -3.43
CA GLU A 76 13.55 24.16 -4.76
C GLU A 76 14.52 25.29 -5.16
N LEU A 77 14.36 26.46 -4.52
CA LEU A 77 15.24 27.63 -4.69
C LEU A 77 15.89 27.97 -3.34
N GLY A 78 17.15 28.36 -3.35
CA GLY A 78 17.81 28.90 -2.16
C GLY A 78 17.42 30.36 -1.93
N GLY A 79 17.22 30.73 -0.66
CA GLY A 79 16.87 32.08 -0.27
C GLY A 79 16.46 32.17 1.19
N VAL A 80 16.27 33.41 1.68
CA VAL A 80 15.78 33.65 3.04
C VAL A 80 14.27 33.42 3.09
N VAL A 81 13.77 32.77 4.14
CA VAL A 81 12.34 32.60 4.39
C VAL A 81 11.73 33.94 4.77
N LEU A 82 10.95 34.55 3.88
CA LEU A 82 10.29 35.83 4.13
C LEU A 82 9.06 35.67 4.99
N SER A 83 8.24 34.64 4.71
CA SER A 83 7.00 34.38 5.45
C SER A 83 6.65 32.89 5.44
N LEU A 84 5.97 32.48 6.49
CA LEU A 84 5.35 31.19 6.65
C LEU A 84 3.83 31.40 6.62
N ALA A 85 3.12 30.71 5.75
CA ALA A 85 1.68 30.89 5.58
C ALA A 85 0.87 29.85 6.34
N VAL A 86 1.53 28.85 6.92
CA VAL A 86 0.88 27.71 7.60
C VAL A 86 1.67 27.30 8.85
N GLU A 87 0.97 26.67 9.79
CA GLU A 87 1.52 26.12 11.02
C GLU A 87 1.34 24.60 11.08
N GLU A 88 2.05 23.94 12.01
CA GLU A 88 1.89 22.51 12.28
C GLU A 88 0.45 22.20 12.71
N GLY A 89 -0.10 21.09 12.21
CA GLY A 89 -1.49 20.67 12.45
C GLY A 89 -2.52 21.32 11.53
N GLN A 90 -2.14 22.27 10.69
CA GLN A 90 -3.06 22.96 9.79
C GLN A 90 -3.30 22.14 8.52
N ALA A 91 -4.57 22.05 8.11
CA ALA A 91 -4.95 21.46 6.82
C ALA A 91 -4.60 22.41 5.66
N VAL A 92 -4.09 21.85 4.58
CA VAL A 92 -3.68 22.57 3.38
C VAL A 92 -4.21 21.89 2.12
N LYS A 93 -4.39 22.66 1.06
CA LYS A 93 -4.82 22.18 -0.25
C LYS A 93 -3.64 22.12 -1.22
N LYS A 94 -3.71 21.20 -2.17
CA LYS A 94 -2.78 21.12 -3.29
C LYS A 94 -2.60 22.47 -3.98
N GLY A 95 -1.34 22.88 -4.17
CA GLY A 95 -0.99 24.18 -4.76
C GLY A 95 -1.05 25.36 -3.79
N GLN A 96 -1.50 25.17 -2.54
CA GLN A 96 -1.47 26.21 -1.53
C GLN A 96 -0.04 26.59 -1.17
N VAL A 97 0.24 27.89 -1.07
CA VAL A 97 1.55 28.40 -0.64
C VAL A 97 1.73 28.14 0.86
N LEU A 98 2.81 27.47 1.21
CA LEU A 98 3.20 27.13 2.58
C LEU A 98 4.22 28.13 3.15
N ALA A 99 5.18 28.52 2.30
CA ALA A 99 6.20 29.50 2.64
C ALA A 99 6.60 30.31 1.39
N ARG A 100 7.11 31.50 1.62
CA ARG A 100 7.72 32.34 0.59
C ARG A 100 9.18 32.59 0.91
N LEU A 101 10.02 32.31 -0.07
CA LEU A 101 11.44 32.62 -0.04
C LEU A 101 11.72 33.95 -0.73
N ASP A 102 12.83 34.55 -0.40
CA ASP A 102 13.33 35.72 -1.12
C ASP A 102 13.58 35.35 -2.59
N GLY A 103 12.77 35.90 -3.47
CA GLY A 103 12.81 35.71 -4.92
C GLY A 103 13.30 36.94 -5.68
N ASP A 104 13.82 37.99 -5.04
CA ASP A 104 14.16 39.25 -5.67
C ASP A 104 15.13 39.09 -6.83
N ARG A 105 16.14 38.24 -6.65
CA ARG A 105 17.09 37.93 -7.72
C ARG A 105 16.41 37.26 -8.93
N ALA A 106 15.55 36.28 -8.69
CA ALA A 106 14.81 35.59 -9.75
C ALA A 106 13.83 36.55 -10.44
N GLN A 107 13.19 37.44 -9.68
CA GLN A 107 12.30 38.48 -10.21
C GLN A 107 13.04 39.44 -11.12
N LEU A 108 14.26 39.86 -10.74
CA LEU A 108 15.11 40.74 -11.58
C LEU A 108 15.52 40.02 -12.86
N GLN A 109 15.91 38.74 -12.78
CA GLN A 109 16.25 37.91 -13.94
C GLN A 109 15.06 37.78 -14.90
N LEU A 110 13.85 37.53 -14.38
CA LEU A 110 12.64 37.47 -15.20
C LEU A 110 12.39 38.79 -15.91
N ARG A 111 12.44 39.94 -15.21
CA ARG A 111 12.25 41.24 -15.82
C ARG A 111 13.29 41.54 -16.91
N GLN A 112 14.54 41.15 -16.70
CA GLN A 112 15.61 41.29 -17.72
C GLN A 112 15.31 40.45 -18.96
N ALA A 113 14.92 39.19 -18.80
CA ALA A 113 14.55 38.29 -19.90
C ALA A 113 13.31 38.80 -20.67
N GLU A 114 12.31 39.31 -19.96
CA GLU A 114 11.09 39.87 -20.56
C GLU A 114 11.39 41.14 -21.38
N ALA A 115 12.25 42.03 -20.88
CA ALA A 115 12.66 43.20 -21.61
C ALA A 115 13.42 42.85 -22.91
N GLU A 116 14.29 41.87 -22.88
CA GLU A 116 14.99 41.40 -24.06
C GLU A 116 14.05 40.70 -25.06
N LEU A 117 13.12 39.90 -24.59
CA LEU A 117 12.06 39.31 -25.43
C LEU A 117 11.24 40.42 -26.12
N GLN A 118 10.83 41.44 -25.38
CA GLN A 118 10.09 42.57 -25.93
C GLN A 118 10.87 43.29 -27.05
N ARG A 119 12.17 43.50 -26.83
CA ARG A 119 13.03 44.10 -27.86
C ARG A 119 13.06 43.24 -29.14
N LEU A 120 13.20 41.93 -29.01
CA LEU A 120 13.19 40.99 -30.14
C LEU A 120 11.81 40.90 -30.82
N MET A 121 10.71 40.94 -30.08
CA MET A 121 9.36 41.00 -30.66
C MET A 121 9.14 42.22 -31.55
N HIS A 122 9.63 43.41 -31.14
CA HIS A 122 9.59 44.60 -31.96
C HIS A 122 10.45 44.46 -33.22
N ASN A 123 11.61 43.83 -33.12
CA ASN A 123 12.47 43.59 -34.30
C ASN A 123 11.82 42.56 -35.26
N ASP A 124 11.19 41.49 -34.69
CA ASP A 124 10.50 40.48 -35.47
C ASP A 124 9.36 41.10 -36.28
N ALA A 125 8.51 41.94 -35.69
CA ALA A 125 7.42 42.62 -36.37
C ALA A 125 7.95 43.51 -37.53
N ARG A 126 9.09 44.15 -37.34
CA ARG A 126 9.78 44.94 -38.40
C ARG A 126 10.30 44.00 -39.49
N ASN A 127 11.02 42.95 -39.13
CA ASN A 127 11.57 42.00 -40.09
C ASN A 127 10.52 41.26 -40.87
N GLU A 128 9.37 40.91 -40.27
CA GLU A 128 8.18 40.38 -40.95
C GLU A 128 7.73 41.31 -42.08
N SER A 129 7.56 42.63 -41.79
CA SER A 129 7.18 43.61 -42.76
C SER A 129 8.20 43.79 -43.92
N LEU A 130 9.52 43.73 -43.59
CA LEU A 130 10.58 43.79 -44.57
C LEU A 130 10.65 42.52 -45.44
N TYR A 131 10.44 41.37 -44.87
CA TYR A 131 10.39 40.09 -45.59
C TYR A 131 9.23 40.04 -46.58
N GLN A 132 8.03 40.47 -46.19
CA GLN A 132 6.86 40.55 -47.05
C GLN A 132 7.06 41.48 -48.25
N ARG A 133 7.90 42.54 -48.08
CA ARG A 133 8.32 43.44 -49.11
C ARG A 133 9.55 42.97 -49.89
N GLN A 134 10.05 41.76 -49.63
CA GLN A 134 11.26 41.19 -50.25
C GLN A 134 12.55 41.99 -50.01
N LEU A 135 12.61 42.74 -48.90
CA LEU A 135 13.74 43.60 -48.56
C LEU A 135 14.81 42.90 -47.69
N ILE A 136 14.50 41.73 -47.19
CA ILE A 136 15.47 40.89 -46.47
C ILE A 136 15.44 39.46 -47.02
N ALA A 137 16.60 38.77 -46.85
CA ALA A 137 16.75 37.39 -47.27
C ALA A 137 15.96 36.43 -46.34
N ARG A 138 15.48 35.32 -46.87
CA ARG A 138 14.72 34.31 -46.14
C ARG A 138 15.49 33.74 -44.92
N ASN A 139 16.80 33.48 -45.09
CA ASN A 139 17.62 32.99 -44.00
C ASN A 139 17.70 33.97 -42.83
N ALA A 140 17.80 35.27 -43.08
CA ALA A 140 17.82 36.31 -42.06
C ALA A 140 16.48 36.36 -41.28
N TYR A 141 15.36 36.22 -42.01
CA TYR A 141 14.02 36.15 -41.42
C TYR A 141 13.86 34.88 -40.53
N GLU A 142 14.24 33.70 -41.06
CA GLU A 142 14.19 32.43 -40.32
C GLU A 142 15.12 32.46 -39.08
N GLN A 143 16.29 33.04 -39.17
CA GLN A 143 17.18 33.24 -38.04
C GLN A 143 16.52 34.08 -36.94
N ASN A 144 15.92 35.20 -37.31
CA ASN A 144 15.22 36.06 -36.36
C ASN A 144 14.06 35.34 -35.65
N LYS A 145 13.28 34.49 -36.35
CA LYS A 145 12.25 33.66 -35.76
C LYS A 145 12.83 32.65 -34.74
N SER A 146 13.95 32.04 -35.08
CA SER A 146 14.65 31.11 -34.20
C SER A 146 15.17 31.81 -32.94
N ASP A 147 15.74 33.01 -33.08
CA ASP A 147 16.22 33.80 -31.95
C ASP A 147 15.08 34.24 -31.04
N LEU A 148 13.92 34.61 -31.62
CA LEU A 148 12.73 34.95 -30.86
C LEU A 148 12.20 33.74 -30.09
N ALA A 149 12.18 32.56 -30.71
CA ALA A 149 11.74 31.32 -30.07
C ALA A 149 12.65 30.94 -28.87
N ALA A 150 13.98 31.05 -29.07
CA ALA A 150 14.96 30.83 -28.02
C ALA A 150 14.76 31.78 -26.83
N ARG A 151 14.50 33.04 -27.08
CA ARG A 151 14.30 34.05 -26.05
C ARG A 151 12.96 33.85 -25.29
N ARG A 152 11.90 33.37 -25.97
CA ARG A 152 10.65 32.97 -25.30
C ARG A 152 10.89 31.85 -24.30
N ALA A 153 11.66 30.83 -24.69
CA ALA A 153 12.01 29.74 -23.79
C ALA A 153 12.81 30.21 -22.56
N GLU A 154 13.69 31.21 -22.75
CA GLU A 154 14.47 31.82 -21.64
C GLU A 154 13.55 32.56 -20.65
N VAL A 155 12.56 33.29 -21.12
CA VAL A 155 11.56 33.94 -20.25
C VAL A 155 10.75 32.89 -19.46
N GLU A 156 10.31 31.80 -20.10
CA GLU A 156 9.59 30.73 -19.41
C GLU A 156 10.47 30.06 -18.34
N MET A 157 11.75 29.86 -18.62
CA MET A 157 12.69 29.33 -17.63
C MET A 157 12.88 30.29 -16.44
N ALA A 158 13.02 31.60 -16.69
CA ALA A 158 13.13 32.60 -15.62
C ALA A 158 11.84 32.67 -14.79
N ARG A 159 10.68 32.57 -15.44
CA ARG A 159 9.37 32.52 -14.77
C ARG A 159 9.22 31.27 -13.90
N LEU A 160 9.61 30.11 -14.41
CA LEU A 160 9.65 28.86 -13.64
C LEU A 160 10.57 29.02 -12.42
N THR A 161 11.76 29.57 -12.61
CA THR A 161 12.70 29.80 -11.50
C THR A 161 12.10 30.70 -10.41
N LEU A 162 11.44 31.79 -10.81
CA LEU A 162 10.76 32.66 -9.85
C LEU A 162 9.62 31.93 -9.13
N SER A 163 8.84 31.10 -9.82
CA SER A 163 7.76 30.35 -9.19
C SER A 163 8.24 29.43 -8.06
N LYS A 164 9.51 28.97 -8.14
CA LYS A 164 10.14 28.13 -7.10
C LYS A 164 10.51 28.89 -5.81
N SER A 165 10.37 30.22 -5.79
CA SER A 165 10.46 30.99 -4.54
C SER A 165 9.24 30.80 -3.63
N ALA A 166 8.13 30.30 -4.15
CA ALA A 166 6.97 29.89 -3.38
C ALA A 166 7.02 28.38 -3.14
N VAL A 167 7.13 27.99 -1.89
CA VAL A 167 7.02 26.58 -1.48
C VAL A 167 5.54 26.22 -1.39
N ILE A 168 5.08 25.24 -2.17
CA ILE A 168 3.66 24.86 -2.30
C ILE A 168 3.40 23.43 -1.87
N ALA A 169 2.16 23.15 -1.44
CA ALA A 169 1.72 21.80 -1.10
C ALA A 169 1.56 20.93 -2.38
N PRO A 170 2.16 19.74 -2.45
CA PRO A 170 2.04 18.84 -3.60
C PRO A 170 0.67 18.13 -3.69
N PHE A 171 -0.03 17.96 -2.56
CA PHE A 171 -1.35 17.33 -2.44
C PHE A 171 -2.13 17.93 -1.26
N ASP A 172 -3.39 17.57 -1.14
CA ASP A 172 -4.26 17.94 -0.01
C ASP A 172 -3.84 17.14 1.23
N GLY A 173 -3.68 17.79 2.38
CA GLY A 173 -3.24 17.08 3.58
C GLY A 173 -3.09 17.99 4.79
N VAL A 174 -2.36 17.52 5.79
CA VAL A 174 -2.08 18.23 7.03
C VAL A 174 -0.57 18.41 7.19
N VAL A 175 -0.15 19.59 7.63
CA VAL A 175 1.25 19.86 7.98
C VAL A 175 1.59 19.10 9.26
N THR A 176 2.43 18.07 9.15
CA THR A 176 2.82 17.26 10.32
C THR A 176 4.02 17.81 11.05
N ARG A 177 4.93 18.50 10.31
CA ARG A 177 6.13 19.10 10.89
C ARG A 177 6.61 20.29 10.08
N ARG A 178 7.18 21.26 10.76
CA ARG A 178 7.87 22.41 10.17
C ARG A 178 9.34 22.38 10.55
N TRP A 179 10.22 22.44 9.54
CA TRP A 179 11.67 22.37 9.71
C TRP A 179 12.36 23.75 9.71
N VAL A 180 11.63 24.79 9.33
CA VAL A 180 12.20 26.11 9.06
C VAL A 180 11.55 27.20 9.92
N LYS A 181 12.30 28.31 10.09
CA LYS A 181 11.82 29.52 10.76
C LYS A 181 11.88 30.71 9.81
N GLN A 182 11.00 31.68 10.02
CA GLN A 182 11.08 32.94 9.30
C GLN A 182 12.44 33.62 9.54
N GLY A 183 13.04 34.21 8.49
CA GLY A 183 14.38 34.79 8.52
C GLY A 183 15.51 33.79 8.33
N GLN A 184 15.24 32.49 8.27
CA GLN A 184 16.26 31.46 8.02
C GLN A 184 16.69 31.45 6.55
N LEU A 185 18.00 31.32 6.31
CA LEU A 185 18.55 31.09 4.98
C LEU A 185 18.48 29.61 4.65
N LEU A 186 17.88 29.27 3.50
CA LEU A 186 17.76 27.91 2.97
C LEU A 186 18.65 27.74 1.75
N LYS A 187 19.12 26.51 1.57
CA LYS A 187 19.73 26.03 0.33
C LYS A 187 18.69 25.22 -0.47
N PRO A 188 18.89 25.06 -1.78
CA PRO A 188 18.11 24.09 -2.54
C PRO A 188 18.14 22.71 -1.87
N HIS A 189 16.99 22.05 -1.83
CA HIS A 189 16.73 20.73 -1.20
C HIS A 189 16.68 20.71 0.33
N ASP A 190 16.79 21.84 1.02
CA ASP A 190 16.54 21.90 2.46
C ASP A 190 15.06 21.59 2.75
N ALA A 191 14.80 20.76 3.79
CA ALA A 191 13.47 20.43 4.22
C ALA A 191 12.75 21.66 4.78
N VAL A 192 11.50 21.88 4.36
CA VAL A 192 10.66 23.00 4.82
C VAL A 192 9.51 22.52 5.66
N PHE A 193 8.70 21.58 5.14
CA PHE A 193 7.56 20.97 5.83
C PHE A 193 7.50 19.47 5.56
N ASP A 194 6.96 18.72 6.51
CA ASP A 194 6.43 17.38 6.26
C ASP A 194 4.90 17.49 6.17
N LEU A 195 4.31 16.88 5.12
CA LEU A 195 2.88 16.81 4.89
C LEU A 195 2.44 15.35 4.85
N ALA A 196 1.26 15.07 5.38
CA ALA A 196 0.63 13.78 5.26
C ALA A 196 -0.88 13.93 4.98
N ASP A 197 -1.40 13.04 4.15
CA ASP A 197 -2.83 12.90 3.92
C ASP A 197 -3.42 11.96 4.96
N PHE A 198 -4.37 12.47 5.75
CA PHE A 198 -5.02 11.69 6.80
C PHE A 198 -6.34 11.06 6.34
N SER A 199 -6.78 11.29 5.11
CA SER A 199 -8.04 10.74 4.59
C SER A 199 -7.98 9.23 4.40
N ASP A 200 -6.84 8.77 3.90
CA ASP A 200 -6.59 7.37 3.61
C ASP A 200 -5.36 6.91 4.40
N LEU A 201 -5.58 5.97 5.31
CA LEU A 201 -4.53 5.38 6.12
C LEU A 201 -4.27 3.94 5.69
N LYS A 202 -3.09 3.46 5.98
CA LYS A 202 -2.71 2.06 5.79
C LYS A 202 -2.08 1.50 7.04
N ALA A 203 -2.33 0.22 7.27
CA ALA A 203 -1.65 -0.56 8.27
C ALA A 203 -0.82 -1.65 7.58
N ARG A 204 0.45 -1.78 7.96
CA ARG A 204 1.33 -2.84 7.45
C ARG A 204 1.43 -3.94 8.49
N LEU A 205 0.94 -5.10 8.12
CA LEU A 205 0.96 -6.29 8.97
C LEU A 205 1.89 -7.34 8.36
N ARG A 206 2.71 -7.96 9.18
CA ARG A 206 3.53 -9.11 8.79
C ARG A 206 2.85 -10.39 9.27
N VAL A 207 2.53 -11.26 8.35
CA VAL A 207 1.79 -12.50 8.59
C VAL A 207 2.66 -13.68 8.17
N PRO A 208 2.71 -14.79 8.94
CA PRO A 208 3.41 -15.99 8.52
C PRO A 208 2.96 -16.48 7.15
N GLU A 209 3.88 -17.00 6.34
CA GLU A 209 3.61 -17.47 4.98
C GLU A 209 2.40 -18.41 4.93
N GLN A 210 2.30 -19.36 5.86
CA GLN A 210 1.19 -20.32 5.89
C GLN A 210 -0.18 -19.66 6.02
N ALA A 211 -0.30 -18.60 6.81
CA ALA A 211 -1.55 -17.87 7.00
C ALA A 211 -1.86 -16.96 5.80
N SER A 212 -0.83 -16.47 5.10
CA SER A 212 -0.96 -15.56 3.95
C SER A 212 -1.65 -16.20 2.74
N VAL A 213 -1.56 -17.53 2.60
CA VAL A 213 -2.15 -18.28 1.46
C VAL A 213 -3.67 -18.11 1.37
N ALA A 214 -4.35 -17.98 2.51
CA ALA A 214 -5.79 -17.80 2.57
C ALA A 214 -6.25 -16.35 2.36
N LEU A 215 -5.35 -15.36 2.46
CA LEU A 215 -5.69 -13.95 2.39
C LEU A 215 -5.79 -13.46 0.95
N ARG A 216 -6.78 -12.59 0.70
CA ARG A 216 -7.05 -12.02 -0.62
C ARG A 216 -7.26 -10.51 -0.50
N ALA A 217 -6.87 -9.78 -1.55
CA ALA A 217 -7.22 -8.36 -1.68
C ALA A 217 -8.76 -8.21 -1.68
N GLY A 218 -9.25 -7.18 -1.00
CA GLY A 218 -10.67 -6.92 -0.79
C GLY A 218 -11.29 -7.63 0.42
N GLN A 219 -10.56 -8.49 1.12
CA GLN A 219 -11.06 -9.14 2.33
C GLN A 219 -11.22 -8.11 3.44
N ALA A 220 -12.39 -8.13 4.10
CA ALA A 220 -12.66 -7.26 5.24
C ALA A 220 -11.78 -7.65 6.44
N VAL A 221 -11.35 -6.65 7.18
CA VAL A 221 -10.52 -6.76 8.39
C VAL A 221 -11.10 -5.87 9.47
N ASP A 222 -11.29 -6.41 10.64
CA ASP A 222 -11.69 -5.64 11.82
C ASP A 222 -10.47 -4.92 12.40
N LEU A 223 -10.57 -3.60 12.50
CA LEU A 223 -9.51 -2.75 13.04
C LEU A 223 -9.96 -2.10 14.34
N ALA A 224 -9.23 -2.38 15.40
CA ALA A 224 -9.37 -1.74 16.70
C ALA A 224 -8.14 -0.89 16.99
N VAL A 225 -8.33 0.35 17.45
CA VAL A 225 -7.25 1.26 17.79
C VAL A 225 -7.22 1.46 19.31
N ASP A 226 -6.05 1.30 19.92
CA ASP A 226 -5.91 1.36 21.38
C ASP A 226 -6.32 2.71 21.97
N ALA A 227 -6.15 3.80 21.22
CA ALA A 227 -6.59 5.14 21.63
C ALA A 227 -8.12 5.34 21.60
N LEU A 228 -8.88 4.43 20.95
CA LEU A 228 -10.34 4.49 20.76
C LEU A 228 -10.97 3.11 21.03
N PRO A 229 -10.94 2.61 22.28
CA PRO A 229 -11.27 1.21 22.59
C PRO A 229 -12.73 0.85 22.29
N ASP A 230 -13.63 1.83 22.36
CA ASP A 230 -15.07 1.64 22.14
C ASP A 230 -15.50 1.72 20.67
N ARG A 231 -14.55 1.93 19.76
CA ARG A 231 -14.80 2.07 18.32
C ARG A 231 -14.12 0.96 17.53
N ARG A 232 -14.85 0.42 16.57
CA ARG A 232 -14.33 -0.47 15.54
C ARG A 232 -14.32 0.26 14.22
N PHE A 233 -13.30 0.00 13.43
CA PHE A 233 -13.14 0.62 12.12
C PHE A 233 -13.10 -0.49 11.08
N GLU A 234 -13.84 -0.28 10.01
CA GLU A 234 -13.79 -1.18 8.86
C GLU A 234 -12.53 -0.92 8.07
N ALA A 235 -11.84 -1.98 7.75
CA ALA A 235 -10.65 -1.95 6.93
C ALA A 235 -10.69 -3.10 5.92
N ALA A 236 -9.89 -3.03 4.89
CA ALA A 236 -9.82 -4.08 3.89
C ALA A 236 -8.38 -4.36 3.49
N VAL A 237 -8.07 -5.61 3.18
CA VAL A 237 -6.79 -5.98 2.60
C VAL A 237 -6.65 -5.30 1.23
N ALA A 238 -5.78 -4.31 1.13
CA ALA A 238 -5.48 -3.63 -0.12
C ALA A 238 -4.53 -4.47 -0.99
N ARG A 239 -3.52 -5.06 -0.36
CA ARG A 239 -2.49 -5.83 -1.07
C ARG A 239 -1.84 -6.87 -0.17
N VAL A 240 -1.60 -8.03 -0.73
CA VAL A 240 -0.72 -9.08 -0.17
C VAL A 240 0.58 -9.05 -0.98
N SER A 241 1.71 -8.94 -0.31
CA SER A 241 3.02 -8.94 -0.98
C SER A 241 3.23 -10.27 -1.71
N PRO A 242 3.72 -10.26 -2.95
CA PRO A 242 4.08 -11.49 -3.67
C PRO A 242 5.42 -12.09 -3.20
N VAL A 243 6.11 -11.43 -2.29
CA VAL A 243 7.45 -11.83 -1.83
C VAL A 243 7.39 -12.19 -0.35
N VAL A 244 7.95 -13.33 0.01
CA VAL A 244 8.19 -13.76 1.39
C VAL A 244 9.53 -13.20 1.84
N ASP A 245 9.56 -12.57 3.00
CA ASP A 245 10.80 -12.16 3.65
C ASP A 245 11.54 -13.40 4.15
N ALA A 246 12.68 -13.74 3.53
CA ALA A 246 13.44 -14.95 3.82
C ALA A 246 14.04 -15.00 5.24
N GLY A 247 14.24 -13.83 5.88
CA GLY A 247 14.80 -13.76 7.23
C GLY A 247 13.77 -14.05 8.31
N SER A 248 12.50 -13.68 8.09
CA SER A 248 11.41 -13.81 9.07
C SER A 248 10.37 -14.86 8.70
N GLY A 249 10.35 -15.37 7.45
CA GLY A 249 9.31 -16.28 6.96
C GLY A 249 7.92 -15.64 6.91
N THR A 250 7.85 -14.30 6.77
CA THR A 250 6.59 -13.56 6.78
C THR A 250 6.31 -12.89 5.43
N VAL A 251 5.03 -12.64 5.18
CA VAL A 251 4.53 -11.88 4.04
C VAL A 251 3.96 -10.57 4.55
N GLU A 252 4.29 -9.46 3.90
CA GLU A 252 3.71 -8.16 4.20
C GLU A 252 2.30 -8.04 3.61
N ILE A 253 1.36 -7.65 4.45
CA ILE A 253 -0.01 -7.34 4.06
C ILE A 253 -0.26 -5.88 4.33
N VAL A 254 -0.76 -5.18 3.34
CA VAL A 254 -1.19 -3.79 3.45
C VAL A 254 -2.70 -3.76 3.56
N VAL A 255 -3.18 -3.21 4.65
CA VAL A 255 -4.61 -3.02 4.93
C VAL A 255 -4.93 -1.54 4.77
N ALA A 256 -5.90 -1.21 3.92
CA ALA A 256 -6.42 0.14 3.74
C ALA A 256 -7.49 0.43 4.78
N VAL A 257 -7.43 1.63 5.33
CA VAL A 257 -8.34 2.12 6.37
C VAL A 257 -8.91 3.46 5.93
N ASP A 258 -10.21 3.53 5.70
CA ASP A 258 -10.91 4.79 5.38
C ASP A 258 -11.00 5.66 6.64
N ASN A 259 -10.41 6.83 6.58
CA ASN A 259 -10.41 7.81 7.68
C ASN A 259 -11.01 9.17 7.28
N ARG A 260 -11.90 9.20 6.29
CA ARG A 260 -12.58 10.46 5.87
C ARG A 260 -13.30 11.16 7.03
N ALA A 261 -13.68 10.42 8.06
CA ALA A 261 -14.23 10.98 9.30
C ALA A 261 -13.18 11.69 10.19
N GLY A 262 -11.88 11.57 9.89
CA GLY A 262 -10.79 12.22 10.60
C GLY A 262 -10.56 11.75 12.05
N ALA A 263 -11.07 10.56 12.41
CA ALA A 263 -10.97 10.05 13.78
C ALA A 263 -9.60 9.43 14.09
N LEU A 264 -8.91 8.92 13.07
CA LEU A 264 -7.63 8.26 13.19
C LEU A 264 -6.49 9.20 12.81
N ARG A 265 -5.31 8.94 13.36
CA ARG A 265 -4.09 9.70 13.03
C ARG A 265 -2.96 8.73 12.67
N PRO A 266 -2.10 9.08 11.73
CA PRO A 266 -0.85 8.36 11.51
C PRO A 266 -0.06 8.24 12.81
N GLY A 267 0.60 7.11 13.03
CA GLY A 267 1.32 6.80 14.26
C GLY A 267 0.50 6.09 15.34
N MET A 268 -0.83 5.99 15.20
CA MET A 268 -1.65 5.22 16.15
C MET A 268 -1.40 3.72 15.99
N PHE A 269 -1.38 3.02 17.13
CA PHE A 269 -1.31 1.56 17.16
C PHE A 269 -2.69 0.94 16.95
N SER A 270 -2.75 -0.05 16.08
CA SER A 270 -3.97 -0.76 15.76
C SER A 270 -3.80 -2.27 15.92
N ARG A 271 -4.87 -2.95 16.30
CA ARG A 271 -5.02 -4.40 16.28
C ARG A 271 -5.95 -4.76 15.14
N LEU A 272 -5.50 -5.70 14.32
CA LEU A 272 -6.21 -6.20 13.16
C LEU A 272 -6.57 -7.68 13.39
N ALA A 273 -7.80 -8.07 13.01
CA ALA A 273 -8.29 -9.45 13.12
C ALA A 273 -9.15 -9.83 11.92
#